data_54a7baa7e6af36b85be25c17c983d294
#
_entry.id   54a7baa7e6af36b85be25c17c983d294
#
_cell.length_a   1.000
_cell.length_b   1.000
_cell.length_c   1.000
_cell.angle_alpha   90.00
_cell.angle_beta   90.00
_cell.angle_gamma   90.00
#
_symmetry.space_group_name_H-M   'P 1'
#
loop_
_entity.id
_entity.type
_entity.pdbx_description
1 polymer ?
#
loop_
_entity_poly.entity_id
_entity_poly.type
_entity_poly.pdbx_seq_one_letter_code
_entity_poly.pdbx_strand_id
1 'polypeptide(L)'
;PKPVLLLILDGWGHREETADNAIALAQVPHWRRLLAECPHTLVHTEGKFVGLPDGQMGNSEVGHMNIGAGRIVYQDLTRVDAEIESGDFFRNPELLAACQAARDAGGTLHLMGLLSPGGVHSHEAHLFALIELAKREGVARVAVHAFLDGRDMPPKSAEPSL
;
A
#
# COMPACT_ATOMS: atom_id res chain seq x y z
N PRO A 1 -24.74 16.87 27.27
CA PRO A 1 -24.47 15.99 26.13
C PRO A 1 -24.49 14.54 26.62
N LYS A 2 -25.06 13.64 25.82
CA LYS A 2 -24.99 12.20 26.10
C LYS A 2 -23.59 11.71 25.69
N PRO A 3 -22.92 10.88 26.50
CA PRO A 3 -21.63 10.32 26.12
C PRO A 3 -21.79 9.36 24.93
N VAL A 4 -20.76 9.33 24.07
CA VAL A 4 -20.62 8.36 22.99
C VAL A 4 -19.43 7.46 23.32
N LEU A 5 -19.63 6.15 23.23
CA LEU A 5 -18.57 5.16 23.41
C LEU A 5 -18.28 4.48 22.08
N LEU A 6 -17.04 4.58 21.61
CA LEU A 6 -16.51 3.74 20.54
C LEU A 6 -15.75 2.57 21.17
N LEU A 7 -16.22 1.35 20.95
CA LEU A 7 -15.55 0.14 21.41
C LEU A 7 -15.03 -0.66 20.21
N ILE A 8 -13.72 -0.80 20.12
CA ILE A 8 -13.04 -1.54 19.05
C ILE A 8 -12.62 -2.89 19.59
N LEU A 9 -13.11 -3.97 18.98
CA LEU A 9 -12.68 -5.34 19.23
C LEU A 9 -11.68 -5.74 18.14
N ASP A 10 -10.42 -5.37 18.34
CA ASP A 10 -9.36 -5.61 17.37
C ASP A 10 -9.16 -7.12 17.14
N GLY A 11 -9.08 -7.53 15.86
CA GLY A 11 -9.01 -8.93 15.49
C GLY A 11 -10.35 -9.70 15.54
N TRP A 12 -11.46 -9.05 15.93
CA TRP A 12 -12.78 -9.66 15.96
C TRP A 12 -13.42 -9.63 14.57
N GLY A 13 -13.04 -10.60 13.71
CA GLY A 13 -13.52 -10.67 12.34
C GLY A 13 -14.84 -11.39 12.17
N HIS A 14 -15.35 -11.41 10.94
CA HIS A 14 -16.54 -12.15 10.53
C HIS A 14 -16.17 -13.27 9.57
N ARG A 15 -16.70 -14.47 9.85
CA ARG A 15 -16.63 -15.65 8.99
C ARG A 15 -17.83 -16.53 9.26
N GLU A 16 -18.48 -17.02 8.20
CA GLU A 16 -19.68 -17.87 8.34
C GLU A 16 -19.34 -19.29 8.80
N GLU A 17 -18.19 -19.83 8.37
CA GLU A 17 -17.77 -21.17 8.75
C GLU A 17 -17.49 -21.25 10.26
N THR A 18 -17.99 -22.33 10.88
CA THR A 18 -17.81 -22.58 12.30
C THR A 18 -16.51 -23.36 12.63
N ALA A 19 -16.00 -24.13 11.68
CA ALA A 19 -14.75 -24.86 11.88
C ALA A 19 -13.60 -23.88 12.15
N ASP A 20 -12.81 -24.13 13.20
CA ASP A 20 -11.68 -23.31 13.61
C ASP A 20 -12.02 -21.81 13.80
N ASN A 21 -13.29 -21.49 14.08
CA ASN A 21 -13.79 -20.15 14.33
C ASN A 21 -14.05 -19.95 15.82
N ALA A 22 -13.09 -19.35 16.50
CA ALA A 22 -13.16 -19.15 17.95
C ALA A 22 -14.41 -18.37 18.40
N ILE A 23 -14.83 -17.37 17.63
CA ILE A 23 -16.03 -16.55 17.92
C ILE A 23 -17.30 -17.39 17.80
N ALA A 24 -17.41 -18.18 16.72
CA ALA A 24 -18.58 -19.03 16.50
C ALA A 24 -18.72 -20.15 17.52
N LEU A 25 -17.57 -20.69 17.98
CA LEU A 25 -17.51 -21.78 18.96
C LEU A 25 -17.65 -21.30 20.41
N ALA A 26 -17.38 -20.04 20.68
CA ALA A 26 -17.45 -19.48 22.01
C ALA A 26 -18.90 -19.22 22.47
N GLN A 27 -19.07 -19.18 23.79
CA GLN A 27 -20.32 -18.71 24.40
C GLN A 27 -20.31 -17.17 24.48
N VAL A 28 -20.88 -16.54 23.46
CA VAL A 28 -20.91 -15.08 23.29
C VAL A 28 -22.36 -14.55 23.28
N PRO A 29 -23.16 -14.72 24.35
CA PRO A 29 -24.59 -14.40 24.35
C PRO A 29 -24.83 -12.89 24.15
N HIS A 30 -24.00 -12.03 24.69
CA HIS A 30 -24.14 -10.57 24.50
C HIS A 30 -23.84 -10.15 23.07
N TRP A 31 -22.84 -10.72 22.44
CA TRP A 31 -22.52 -10.47 21.03
C TRP A 31 -23.67 -10.90 20.11
N ARG A 32 -24.19 -12.12 20.32
CA ARG A 32 -25.35 -12.62 19.56
C ARG A 32 -26.58 -11.73 19.72
N ARG A 33 -26.83 -11.24 20.94
CA ARG A 33 -27.93 -10.31 21.20
C ARG A 33 -27.73 -8.98 20.47
N LEU A 34 -26.52 -8.41 20.49
CA LEU A 34 -26.23 -7.18 19.75
C LEU A 34 -26.47 -7.33 18.26
N LEU A 35 -26.04 -8.42 17.65
CA LEU A 35 -26.30 -8.72 16.25
C LEU A 35 -27.81 -8.88 15.94
N ALA A 36 -28.59 -9.42 16.87
CA ALA A 36 -30.03 -9.63 16.66
C ALA A 36 -30.86 -8.36 16.87
N GLU A 37 -30.47 -7.50 17.80
CA GLU A 37 -31.29 -6.38 18.29
C GLU A 37 -30.82 -5.00 17.81
N CYS A 38 -29.55 -4.88 17.39
CA CYS A 38 -28.96 -3.59 17.01
C CYS A 38 -28.66 -3.51 15.52
N PRO A 39 -28.75 -2.31 14.92
CA PRO A 39 -28.26 -2.09 13.57
C PRO A 39 -26.79 -2.45 13.45
N HIS A 40 -26.41 -3.21 12.43
CA HIS A 40 -25.04 -3.60 12.18
C HIS A 40 -24.77 -3.72 10.68
N THR A 41 -23.50 -3.66 10.30
CA THR A 41 -23.03 -3.87 8.93
C THR A 41 -21.63 -4.48 8.95
N LEU A 42 -21.24 -5.05 7.82
CA LEU A 42 -19.87 -5.50 7.58
C LEU A 42 -19.11 -4.42 6.83
N VAL A 43 -17.83 -4.29 7.10
CA VAL A 43 -16.92 -3.40 6.41
C VAL A 43 -15.74 -4.21 5.88
N HIS A 44 -15.22 -3.80 4.75
CA HIS A 44 -13.97 -4.33 4.22
C HIS A 44 -12.79 -3.87 5.05
N THR A 45 -11.85 -4.77 5.31
CA THR A 45 -10.67 -4.50 6.14
C THR A 45 -9.37 -4.81 5.40
N GLU A 46 -9.43 -5.00 4.07
CA GLU A 46 -8.32 -5.43 3.21
C GLU A 46 -8.17 -4.51 1.99
N GLY A 47 -7.01 -4.57 1.37
CA GLY A 47 -6.72 -3.96 0.09
C GLY A 47 -7.05 -2.46 0.01
N LYS A 48 -7.54 -2.02 -1.12
CA LYS A 48 -7.86 -0.60 -1.40
C LYS A 48 -8.88 0.00 -0.43
N PHE A 49 -9.71 -0.82 0.20
CA PHE A 49 -10.69 -0.33 1.19
C PHE A 49 -10.05 0.25 2.45
N VAL A 50 -8.80 -0.10 2.71
CA VAL A 50 -8.02 0.43 3.85
C VAL A 50 -6.71 1.09 3.42
N GLY A 51 -6.56 1.39 2.13
CA GLY A 51 -5.41 2.11 1.59
C GLY A 51 -4.18 1.23 1.32
N LEU A 52 -4.36 -0.07 1.22
CA LEU A 52 -3.35 -1.06 0.86
C LEU A 52 -3.48 -1.48 -0.62
N PRO A 53 -2.47 -2.11 -1.22
CA PRO A 53 -2.60 -2.75 -2.52
C PRO A 53 -3.70 -3.81 -2.55
N ASP A 54 -4.29 -4.06 -3.74
CA ASP A 54 -5.30 -5.10 -3.91
C ASP A 54 -4.76 -6.47 -3.48
N GLY A 55 -5.63 -7.24 -2.80
CA GLY A 55 -5.29 -8.59 -2.33
C GLY A 55 -4.43 -8.63 -1.07
N GLN A 56 -3.97 -7.49 -0.58
CA GLN A 56 -3.22 -7.43 0.67
C GLN A 56 -4.15 -7.45 1.87
N MET A 57 -3.91 -8.37 2.81
CA MET A 57 -4.64 -8.44 4.06
C MET A 57 -4.40 -7.18 4.91
N GLY A 58 -5.47 -6.65 5.50
CA GLY A 58 -5.38 -5.53 6.41
C GLY A 58 -4.68 -5.87 7.73
N ASN A 59 -4.40 -4.83 8.49
CA ASN A 59 -3.81 -4.95 9.82
C ASN A 59 -4.37 -3.86 10.76
N SER A 60 -4.03 -3.96 12.02
CA SER A 60 -4.51 -3.04 13.05
C SER A 60 -4.10 -1.58 12.79
N GLU A 61 -2.88 -1.35 12.31
CA GLU A 61 -2.36 0.00 12.04
C GLU A 61 -3.22 0.74 11.02
N VAL A 62 -3.39 0.16 9.82
CA VAL A 62 -4.18 0.80 8.76
C VAL A 62 -5.65 0.92 9.14
N GLY A 63 -6.22 -0.06 9.85
CA GLY A 63 -7.59 -0.02 10.35
C GLY A 63 -7.82 1.14 11.29
N HIS A 64 -6.97 1.31 12.31
CA HIS A 64 -7.07 2.41 13.26
C HIS A 64 -6.80 3.77 12.61
N MET A 65 -5.85 3.85 11.65
CA MET A 65 -5.63 5.08 10.89
C MET A 65 -6.88 5.52 10.11
N ASN A 66 -7.56 4.59 9.43
CA ASN A 66 -8.78 4.90 8.69
C ASN A 66 -9.92 5.33 9.62
N ILE A 67 -10.11 4.65 10.76
CA ILE A 67 -11.10 5.03 11.77
C ILE A 67 -10.80 6.45 12.30
N GLY A 68 -9.55 6.73 12.67
CA GLY A 68 -9.15 8.02 13.22
C GLY A 68 -9.23 9.16 12.21
N ALA A 69 -8.92 8.90 10.94
CA ALA A 69 -9.00 9.88 9.86
C ALA A 69 -10.43 10.09 9.33
N GLY A 70 -11.36 9.15 9.58
CA GLY A 70 -12.71 9.18 9.01
C GLY A 70 -12.74 9.03 7.48
N ARG A 71 -11.69 8.52 6.89
CA ARG A 71 -11.52 8.28 5.45
C ARG A 71 -10.48 7.22 5.18
N ILE A 72 -10.44 6.71 3.95
CA ILE A 72 -9.35 5.84 3.50
C ILE A 72 -8.05 6.64 3.46
N VAL A 73 -7.01 6.12 4.12
CA VAL A 73 -5.64 6.68 4.12
C VAL A 73 -4.75 5.75 3.33
N TYR A 74 -4.38 6.15 2.13
CA TYR A 74 -3.46 5.38 1.31
C TYR A 74 -2.07 5.33 1.95
N GLN A 75 -1.50 4.14 2.00
CA GLN A 75 -0.10 3.94 2.36
C GLN A 75 0.80 4.50 1.25
N ASP A 76 2.06 4.79 1.56
CA ASP A 76 2.96 5.44 0.61
C ASP A 76 3.08 4.68 -0.72
N LEU A 77 3.21 3.35 -0.67
CA LEU A 77 3.25 2.52 -1.87
C LEU A 77 1.99 2.71 -2.73
N THR A 78 0.81 2.54 -2.14
CA THR A 78 -0.49 2.67 -2.84
C THR A 78 -0.71 4.08 -3.37
N ARG A 79 -0.18 5.10 -2.65
CA ARG A 79 -0.25 6.49 -3.11
C ARG A 79 0.60 6.71 -4.36
N VAL A 80 1.82 6.17 -4.39
CA VAL A 80 2.67 6.25 -5.59
C VAL A 80 2.06 5.50 -6.76
N ASP A 81 1.48 4.31 -6.53
CA ASP A 81 0.74 3.57 -7.56
C ASP A 81 -0.39 4.41 -8.16
N ALA A 82 -1.21 5.04 -7.32
CA ALA A 82 -2.31 5.89 -7.75
C ALA A 82 -1.83 7.11 -8.56
N GLU A 83 -0.72 7.73 -8.18
CA GLU A 83 -0.12 8.84 -8.92
C GLU A 83 0.43 8.39 -10.29
N ILE A 84 0.97 7.19 -10.38
CA ILE A 84 1.42 6.61 -11.66
C ILE A 84 0.20 6.31 -12.55
N GLU A 85 -0.84 5.69 -12.02
CA GLU A 85 -2.09 5.37 -12.73
C GLU A 85 -2.80 6.63 -13.26
N SER A 86 -2.89 7.69 -12.44
CA SER A 86 -3.49 8.97 -12.82
C SER A 86 -2.63 9.79 -13.79
N GLY A 87 -1.34 9.51 -13.85
CA GLY A 87 -0.34 10.29 -14.57
C GLY A 87 0.19 11.52 -13.81
N ASP A 88 -0.24 11.76 -12.56
CA ASP A 88 0.25 12.87 -11.73
C ASP A 88 1.72 12.70 -11.37
N PHE A 89 2.17 11.44 -11.21
CA PHE A 89 3.58 11.10 -11.02
C PHE A 89 4.48 11.74 -12.08
N PHE A 90 4.05 11.74 -13.35
CA PHE A 90 4.81 12.30 -14.47
C PHE A 90 4.74 13.83 -14.56
N ARG A 91 3.99 14.46 -13.65
CA ARG A 91 3.87 15.92 -13.50
C ARG A 91 4.45 16.44 -12.20
N ASN A 92 5.03 15.54 -11.39
CA ASN A 92 5.62 15.90 -10.10
C ASN A 92 6.80 16.88 -10.33
N PRO A 93 6.74 18.11 -9.77
CA PRO A 93 7.71 19.15 -10.07
C PRO A 93 9.14 18.81 -9.62
N GLU A 94 9.31 18.07 -8.52
CA GLU A 94 10.62 17.69 -8.02
C GLU A 94 11.29 16.64 -8.92
N LEU A 95 10.51 15.67 -9.41
CA LEU A 95 11.02 14.66 -10.35
C LEU A 95 11.37 15.29 -11.70
N LEU A 96 10.53 16.21 -12.19
CA LEU A 96 10.80 16.97 -13.42
C LEU A 96 12.05 17.84 -13.28
N ALA A 97 12.23 18.53 -12.16
CA ALA A 97 13.41 19.33 -11.89
C ALA A 97 14.70 18.50 -11.87
N ALA A 98 14.68 17.28 -11.30
CA ALA A 98 15.82 16.37 -11.31
C ALA A 98 16.17 15.92 -12.74
N CYS A 99 15.18 15.58 -13.57
CA CYS A 99 15.39 15.23 -14.97
C CYS A 99 15.97 16.41 -15.76
N GLN A 100 15.42 17.61 -15.56
CA GLN A 100 15.90 18.83 -16.22
C GLN A 100 17.35 19.15 -15.84
N ALA A 101 17.70 19.08 -14.55
CA ALA A 101 19.06 19.32 -14.08
C ALA A 101 20.06 18.35 -14.71
N ALA A 102 19.71 17.06 -14.81
CA ALA A 102 20.58 16.05 -15.44
C ALA A 102 20.74 16.31 -16.95
N ARG A 103 19.65 16.67 -17.64
CA ARG A 103 19.64 16.99 -19.06
C ARG A 103 20.50 18.24 -19.36
N ASP A 104 20.26 19.33 -18.66
CA ASP A 104 20.90 20.63 -18.92
C ASP A 104 22.40 20.59 -18.61
N ALA A 105 22.80 19.79 -17.64
CA ALA A 105 24.23 19.52 -17.34
C ALA A 105 24.87 18.52 -18.30
N GLY A 106 24.13 17.90 -19.23
CA GLY A 106 24.64 16.77 -20.02
C GLY A 106 25.11 15.59 -19.16
N GLY A 107 24.56 15.48 -17.96
CA GLY A 107 24.93 14.52 -16.93
C GLY A 107 24.23 13.16 -17.05
N THR A 108 24.32 12.40 -15.99
CA THR A 108 23.62 11.11 -15.84
C THR A 108 22.63 11.23 -14.70
N LEU A 109 21.38 10.84 -14.92
CA LEU A 109 20.41 10.67 -13.84
C LEU A 109 20.65 9.32 -13.16
N HIS A 110 20.90 9.35 -11.86
CA HIS A 110 21.12 8.15 -11.07
C HIS A 110 19.85 7.82 -10.29
N LEU A 111 19.31 6.61 -10.52
CA LEU A 111 18.18 6.04 -9.79
C LEU A 111 18.69 4.93 -8.89
N MET A 112 18.36 4.96 -7.60
CA MET A 112 18.83 3.94 -6.66
C MET A 112 17.71 3.51 -5.72
N GLY A 113 17.65 2.22 -5.43
CA GLY A 113 16.66 1.66 -4.52
C GLY A 113 16.59 0.14 -4.60
N LEU A 114 15.72 -0.43 -3.80
CA LEU A 114 15.44 -1.87 -3.79
C LEU A 114 14.67 -2.24 -5.06
N LEU A 115 15.28 -3.06 -5.90
CA LEU A 115 14.63 -3.64 -7.07
C LEU A 115 13.91 -4.92 -6.66
N SER A 116 12.59 -4.83 -6.51
CA SER A 116 11.78 -5.93 -5.99
C SER A 116 10.33 -5.85 -6.50
N PRO A 117 9.73 -6.97 -6.89
CA PRO A 117 8.29 -7.07 -7.15
C PRO A 117 7.46 -7.25 -5.86
N GLY A 118 8.09 -7.35 -4.68
CA GLY A 118 7.44 -7.71 -3.43
C GLY A 118 6.47 -6.67 -2.87
N GLY A 119 6.69 -5.38 -3.13
CA GLY A 119 5.77 -4.33 -2.69
C GLY A 119 5.73 -4.08 -1.18
N VAL A 120 6.76 -4.49 -0.44
CA VAL A 120 6.86 -4.27 1.02
C VAL A 120 7.63 -2.98 1.31
N HIS A 121 8.88 -2.89 0.88
CA HIS A 121 9.72 -1.70 1.06
C HIS A 121 9.91 -0.92 -0.24
N SER A 122 9.60 -1.53 -1.39
CA SER A 122 9.70 -0.94 -2.72
C SER A 122 8.89 -1.78 -3.71
N HIS A 123 8.58 -1.21 -4.86
CA HIS A 123 8.04 -1.96 -5.99
C HIS A 123 8.73 -1.54 -7.28
N GLU A 124 9.18 -2.51 -8.09
CA GLU A 124 9.94 -2.27 -9.32
C GLU A 124 9.18 -1.43 -10.36
N ALA A 125 7.83 -1.47 -10.35
CA ALA A 125 7.02 -0.64 -11.22
C ALA A 125 7.26 0.87 -11.01
N HIS A 126 7.62 1.29 -9.79
CA HIS A 126 7.97 2.69 -9.48
C HIS A 126 9.30 3.08 -10.15
N LEU A 127 10.27 2.16 -10.16
CA LEU A 127 11.53 2.36 -10.89
C LEU A 127 11.28 2.47 -12.41
N PHE A 128 10.43 1.61 -12.95
CA PHE A 128 10.07 1.67 -14.37
C PHE A 128 9.38 2.99 -14.72
N ALA A 129 8.51 3.50 -13.85
CA ALA A 129 7.89 4.82 -14.02
C ALA A 129 8.92 5.95 -14.01
N LEU A 130 9.95 5.89 -13.15
CA LEU A 130 11.05 6.86 -13.14
C LEU A 130 11.89 6.81 -14.43
N ILE A 131 12.18 5.62 -14.94
CA ILE A 131 12.89 5.45 -16.22
C ILE A 131 12.06 6.02 -17.37
N GLU A 132 10.77 5.74 -17.37
CA GLU A 132 9.84 6.29 -18.39
C GLU A 132 9.76 7.83 -18.31
N LEU A 133 9.71 8.39 -17.10
CA LEU A 133 9.76 9.84 -16.89
C LEU A 133 11.06 10.44 -17.47
N ALA A 134 12.21 9.87 -17.13
CA ALA A 134 13.49 10.31 -17.63
C ALA A 134 13.55 10.29 -19.17
N LYS A 135 13.00 9.25 -19.77
CA LYS A 135 12.87 9.14 -21.24
C LYS A 135 11.99 10.24 -21.83
N ARG A 136 10.81 10.49 -21.25
CA ARG A 136 9.89 11.56 -21.68
C ARG A 136 10.54 12.93 -21.60
N GLU A 137 11.33 13.16 -20.56
CA GLU A 137 12.05 14.41 -20.35
C GLU A 137 13.35 14.54 -21.15
N GLY A 138 13.69 13.58 -21.99
CA GLY A 138 14.86 13.62 -22.87
C GLY A 138 16.20 13.50 -22.15
N VAL A 139 16.24 12.85 -20.99
CA VAL A 139 17.51 12.56 -20.28
C VAL A 139 18.31 11.52 -21.07
N ALA A 140 19.48 11.89 -21.53
CA ALA A 140 20.27 11.05 -22.44
C ALA A 140 20.90 9.82 -21.75
N ARG A 141 21.19 9.91 -20.45
CA ARG A 141 21.84 8.85 -19.69
C ARG A 141 21.17 8.64 -18.33
N VAL A 142 20.73 7.41 -18.09
CA VAL A 142 20.16 6.98 -16.81
C VAL A 142 21.00 5.80 -16.30
N ALA A 143 21.39 5.83 -15.03
CA ALA A 143 22.08 4.73 -14.35
C ALA A 143 21.22 4.24 -13.19
N VAL A 144 20.93 2.95 -13.17
CA VAL A 144 20.18 2.31 -12.10
C VAL A 144 21.15 1.61 -11.15
N HIS A 145 21.08 1.95 -9.88
CA HIS A 145 21.78 1.28 -8.79
C HIS A 145 20.81 0.35 -8.08
N ALA A 146 20.65 -0.85 -8.62
CA ALA A 146 19.70 -1.84 -8.12
C ALA A 146 20.23 -2.50 -6.84
N PHE A 147 19.52 -2.32 -5.73
CA PHE A 147 19.74 -3.13 -4.52
C PHE A 147 18.85 -4.37 -4.64
N LEU A 148 19.48 -5.54 -4.64
CA LEU A 148 18.73 -6.78 -4.89
C LEU A 148 18.00 -7.24 -3.63
N ASP A 149 16.79 -7.72 -3.82
CA ASP A 149 15.97 -8.30 -2.76
C ASP A 149 16.40 -9.76 -2.49
N GLY A 150 16.06 -10.22 -1.33
CA GLY A 150 16.31 -11.59 -0.86
C GLY A 150 15.71 -11.79 0.53
N ARG A 151 14.85 -10.83 0.95
CA ARG A 151 14.16 -10.82 2.23
C ARG A 151 12.65 -10.73 2.07
N ASP A 152 12.14 -9.72 1.32
CA ASP A 152 10.71 -9.56 1.04
C ASP A 152 10.28 -10.58 -0.02
N MET A 153 11.20 -10.90 -0.91
CA MET A 153 11.12 -11.98 -1.87
C MET A 153 12.13 -13.08 -1.51
N PRO A 154 11.93 -14.32 -2.01
CA PRO A 154 12.82 -15.42 -1.71
C PRO A 154 14.28 -15.10 -2.05
N PRO A 155 15.27 -15.60 -1.28
CA PRO A 155 16.68 -15.45 -1.61
C PRO A 155 16.99 -15.91 -3.04
N LYS A 156 17.84 -15.15 -3.76
CA LYS A 156 18.25 -15.42 -5.14
C LYS A 156 17.13 -15.37 -6.19
N SER A 157 16.02 -14.64 -5.91
CA SER A 157 14.90 -14.47 -6.85
C SER A 157 14.95 -13.16 -7.64
N ALA A 158 16.01 -12.37 -7.57
CA ALA A 158 16.09 -11.04 -8.18
C ALA A 158 16.37 -11.06 -9.70
N GLU A 159 16.83 -12.17 -10.27
CA GLU A 159 17.21 -12.27 -11.69
C GLU A 159 16.09 -11.83 -12.67
N PRO A 160 14.81 -12.19 -12.47
CA PRO A 160 13.74 -11.76 -13.38
C PRO A 160 13.48 -10.24 -13.38
N SER A 161 13.91 -9.53 -12.33
CA SER A 161 13.76 -8.07 -12.21
C SER A 161 14.93 -7.29 -12.85
N LEU A 162 16.00 -7.97 -13.25
CA LEU A 162 17.17 -7.37 -13.92
C LEU A 162 16.99 -7.35 -15.42
#